data_3f573eb915d856ed3d6bfa57980c941a
#
_entry.id   3f573eb915d856ed3d6bfa57980c941a
#
_cell.length_a   1.000
_cell.length_b   1.000
_cell.length_c   1.000
_cell.angle_alpha   90.00
_cell.angle_beta   90.00
_cell.angle_gamma   90.00
#
_symmetry.space_group_name_H-M   'P 1'
#
loop_
_entity.id
_entity.type
_entity.pdbx_description
1 polymer ?
#
loop_
_entity_poly.entity_id
_entity_poly.type
_entity_poly.pdbx_seq_one_letter_code
_entity_poly.pdbx_strand_id
1 'polypeptide(L)'
;MARKKSMVELHRLGVEDYKKVEKLPVTVVLDNVRSEMNVGSIFRTADAFLIERIILCGITPQPPKAEIHKTALGAEESVHWEYYHTTMEAITKLKCEDYSICSIEQGHDSVSLENFTPEKGQKIALVFGNEVKGVSQEVVDCSDLCIEIPQHGTKHSLNISCCAAIVMWNCFAGKNS
;
A
#
# COMPACT_ATOMS: atom_id res chain seq x y z
N MET A 1 22.62 22.78 -14.75
CA MET A 1 21.84 23.04 -13.52
C MET A 1 20.45 22.44 -13.67
N ALA A 2 19.94 21.68 -12.68
CA ALA A 2 18.61 21.14 -12.72
C ALA A 2 17.56 22.27 -12.56
N ARG A 3 16.56 22.31 -13.45
CA ARG A 3 15.43 23.25 -13.39
C ARG A 3 14.17 22.51 -12.95
N LYS A 4 13.40 23.13 -12.04
CA LYS A 4 12.10 22.57 -11.60
C LYS A 4 11.11 22.59 -12.77
N LYS A 5 10.37 21.47 -12.94
CA LYS A 5 9.23 21.41 -13.87
C LYS A 5 8.04 22.18 -13.29
N SER A 6 7.34 22.91 -14.13
CA SER A 6 6.04 23.49 -13.80
C SER A 6 4.95 22.41 -13.72
N MET A 7 3.79 22.74 -13.15
CA MET A 7 2.64 21.83 -13.09
C MET A 7 2.19 21.37 -14.50
N VAL A 8 2.23 22.25 -15.49
CA VAL A 8 1.89 21.95 -16.89
C VAL A 8 2.87 20.94 -17.49
N GLU A 9 4.17 21.10 -17.24
CA GLU A 9 5.22 20.20 -17.74
C GLU A 9 5.19 18.79 -17.10
N LEU A 10 4.47 18.62 -15.99
CA LEU A 10 4.31 17.31 -15.32
C LEU A 10 3.29 16.42 -16.01
N HIS A 11 2.42 16.96 -16.87
CA HIS A 11 1.38 16.23 -17.62
C HIS A 11 0.60 15.21 -16.77
N ARG A 12 0.16 15.63 -15.56
CA ARG A 12 -0.59 14.75 -14.65
C ARG A 12 -1.93 14.35 -15.25
N LEU A 13 -2.29 13.08 -15.08
CA LEU A 13 -3.56 12.55 -15.54
C LEU A 13 -4.74 13.18 -14.77
N GLY A 14 -5.85 13.39 -15.45
CA GLY A 14 -7.13 13.61 -14.79
C GLY A 14 -7.68 12.29 -14.23
N VAL A 15 -8.65 12.36 -13.30
CA VAL A 15 -9.23 11.19 -12.63
C VAL A 15 -9.76 10.16 -13.64
N GLU A 16 -10.48 10.61 -14.67
CA GLU A 16 -11.05 9.71 -15.68
C GLU A 16 -10.00 9.04 -16.57
N ASP A 17 -8.90 9.72 -16.87
CA ASP A 17 -7.80 9.14 -17.62
C ASP A 17 -6.96 8.22 -16.73
N TYR A 18 -6.77 8.57 -15.45
CA TYR A 18 -6.13 7.70 -14.46
C TYR A 18 -6.83 6.34 -14.35
N LYS A 19 -8.17 6.31 -14.34
CA LYS A 19 -8.95 5.05 -14.28
C LYS A 19 -8.72 4.12 -15.48
N LYS A 20 -8.35 4.66 -16.65
CA LYS A 20 -8.12 3.90 -17.90
C LYS A 20 -6.68 3.38 -18.05
N VAL A 21 -5.72 3.96 -17.33
CA VAL A 21 -4.32 3.54 -17.42
C VAL A 21 -4.13 2.18 -16.76
N GLU A 22 -3.30 1.34 -17.37
CA GLU A 22 -2.86 0.05 -16.80
C GLU A 22 -2.19 0.28 -15.45
N LYS A 23 -2.65 -0.45 -14.43
CA LYS A 23 -2.13 -0.37 -13.06
C LYS A 23 -1.02 -1.37 -12.83
N LEU A 24 -0.20 -1.07 -11.83
CA LEU A 24 0.69 -2.06 -11.24
C LEU A 24 -0.18 -3.11 -10.52
N PRO A 25 -0.03 -4.43 -10.78
CA PRO A 25 -0.87 -5.46 -10.17
C PRO A 25 -0.53 -5.67 -8.67
N VAL A 26 -0.60 -4.58 -7.93
CA VAL A 26 -0.34 -4.50 -6.50
C VAL A 26 -1.59 -3.98 -5.80
N THR A 27 -2.07 -4.74 -4.82
CA THR A 27 -3.13 -4.34 -3.91
C THR A 27 -2.51 -3.98 -2.56
N VAL A 28 -2.88 -2.85 -1.99
CA VAL A 28 -2.52 -2.45 -0.62
C VAL A 28 -3.68 -2.83 0.31
N VAL A 29 -3.39 -3.58 1.37
CA VAL A 29 -4.38 -3.97 2.39
C VAL A 29 -4.03 -3.29 3.71
N LEU A 30 -4.98 -2.58 4.30
CA LEU A 30 -4.82 -1.87 5.57
C LEU A 30 -5.55 -2.64 6.68
N ASP A 31 -4.78 -3.38 7.48
CA ASP A 31 -5.27 -4.22 8.58
C ASP A 31 -5.48 -3.38 9.85
N ASN A 32 -6.71 -2.94 10.08
CA ASN A 32 -7.08 -2.18 11.28
C ASN A 32 -6.26 -0.89 11.51
N VAL A 33 -5.88 -0.19 10.45
CA VAL A 33 -5.19 1.10 10.52
C VAL A 33 -6.12 2.16 11.12
N ARG A 34 -5.63 2.95 12.08
CA ARG A 34 -6.48 3.88 12.86
C ARG A 34 -6.50 5.30 12.31
N SER A 35 -5.38 5.76 11.82
CA SER A 35 -5.17 7.16 11.45
C SER A 35 -5.75 7.49 10.07
N GLU A 36 -6.77 8.33 10.03
CA GLU A 36 -7.33 8.89 8.80
C GLU A 36 -6.26 9.58 7.94
N MET A 37 -5.33 10.30 8.58
CA MET A 37 -4.24 10.98 7.87
C MET A 37 -3.26 9.99 7.23
N ASN A 38 -2.96 8.85 7.88
CA ASN A 38 -2.13 7.80 7.30
C ASN A 38 -2.84 7.16 6.09
N VAL A 39 -4.13 6.86 6.23
CA VAL A 39 -4.96 6.31 5.13
C VAL A 39 -4.92 7.25 3.93
N GLY A 40 -5.18 8.54 4.11
CA GLY A 40 -5.13 9.52 3.02
C GLY A 40 -3.74 9.64 2.38
N SER A 41 -2.67 9.61 3.18
CA SER A 41 -1.29 9.63 2.66
C SER A 41 -0.97 8.38 1.83
N ILE A 42 -1.51 7.22 2.22
CA ILE A 42 -1.37 5.97 1.47
C ILE A 42 -2.13 6.05 0.13
N PHE A 43 -3.36 6.60 0.11
CA PHE A 43 -4.09 6.86 -1.13
C PHE A 43 -3.27 7.72 -2.10
N ARG A 44 -2.68 8.80 -1.61
CA ARG A 44 -1.86 9.70 -2.43
C ARG A 44 -0.62 9.01 -3.00
N THR A 45 0.01 8.13 -2.23
CA THR A 45 1.17 7.36 -2.68
C THR A 45 0.77 6.29 -3.69
N ALA A 46 -0.36 5.62 -3.46
CA ALA A 46 -0.92 4.62 -4.37
C ALA A 46 -1.28 5.22 -5.74
N ASP A 47 -1.86 6.43 -5.75
CA ASP A 47 -2.09 7.20 -6.98
C ASP A 47 -0.78 7.44 -7.74
N ALA A 48 0.26 7.92 -7.05
CA ALA A 48 1.55 8.28 -7.65
C ALA A 48 2.26 7.08 -8.32
N PHE A 49 2.07 5.87 -7.81
CA PHE A 49 2.72 4.65 -8.31
C PHE A 49 1.78 3.72 -9.09
N LEU A 50 0.59 4.21 -9.48
CA LEU A 50 -0.40 3.43 -10.24
C LEU A 50 -0.76 2.10 -9.58
N ILE A 51 -0.86 2.06 -8.26
CA ILE A 51 -1.30 0.88 -7.50
C ILE A 51 -2.73 0.52 -7.93
N GLU A 52 -3.01 -0.76 -8.09
CA GLU A 52 -4.28 -1.24 -8.62
C GLU A 52 -5.45 -0.87 -7.74
N ARG A 53 -5.35 -1.16 -6.43
CA ARG A 53 -6.41 -0.84 -5.45
C ARG A 53 -5.90 -0.81 -4.01
N ILE A 54 -6.74 -0.24 -3.15
CA ILE A 54 -6.57 -0.27 -1.69
C ILE A 54 -7.75 -1.02 -1.08
N ILE A 55 -7.47 -1.94 -0.16
CA ILE A 55 -8.48 -2.63 0.65
C ILE A 55 -8.37 -2.14 2.10
N LEU A 56 -9.49 -1.64 2.61
CA LEU A 56 -9.63 -1.13 3.96
C LEU A 56 -10.31 -2.20 4.81
N CYS A 57 -9.71 -2.61 5.94
CA CYS A 57 -10.22 -3.71 6.75
C CYS A 57 -10.51 -3.29 8.19
N GLY A 58 -11.56 -3.84 8.76
CA GLY A 58 -11.92 -3.68 10.17
C GLY A 58 -12.20 -2.23 10.55
N ILE A 59 -11.44 -1.70 11.52
CA ILE A 59 -11.61 -0.32 12.01
C ILE A 59 -10.98 0.75 11.12
N THR A 60 -10.37 0.36 9.99
CA THR A 60 -9.74 1.31 9.08
C THR A 60 -10.78 2.30 8.53
N PRO A 61 -10.56 3.62 8.71
CA PRO A 61 -11.50 4.61 8.24
C PRO A 61 -11.62 4.62 6.71
N GLN A 62 -12.85 4.83 6.24
CA GLN A 62 -13.21 4.82 4.83
C GLN A 62 -13.50 6.24 4.33
N PRO A 63 -13.18 6.58 3.06
CA PRO A 63 -13.73 7.78 2.44
C PRO A 63 -15.29 7.78 2.42
N PRO A 64 -15.96 8.94 2.43
CA PRO A 64 -15.37 10.28 2.55
C PRO A 64 -15.16 10.69 4.01
N LYS A 65 -13.96 11.15 4.33
CA LYS A 65 -13.64 11.76 5.63
C LYS A 65 -12.68 12.93 5.44
N ALA A 66 -12.88 14.01 6.22
CA ALA A 66 -12.14 15.26 6.05
C ALA A 66 -10.60 15.08 6.18
N GLU A 67 -10.14 14.32 7.17
CA GLU A 67 -8.71 14.10 7.39
C GLU A 67 -8.09 13.14 6.34
N ILE A 68 -8.88 12.22 5.77
CA ILE A 68 -8.45 11.43 4.60
C ILE A 68 -8.26 12.38 3.41
N HIS A 69 -9.29 13.16 3.08
CA HIS A 69 -9.27 14.07 1.94
C HIS A 69 -8.10 15.07 2.01
N LYS A 70 -7.85 15.62 3.20
CA LYS A 70 -6.78 16.58 3.47
C LYS A 70 -5.38 16.05 3.10
N THR A 71 -5.12 14.76 3.29
CA THR A 71 -3.80 14.16 2.99
C THR A 71 -3.78 13.43 1.66
N ALA A 72 -4.89 12.86 1.23
CA ALA A 72 -5.05 12.21 -0.08
C ALA A 72 -5.06 13.22 -1.24
N LEU A 73 -5.55 14.45 -1.01
CA LEU A 73 -5.68 15.51 -2.04
C LEU A 73 -6.48 15.07 -3.27
N GLY A 74 -7.54 14.29 -3.07
CA GLY A 74 -8.41 13.78 -4.13
C GLY A 74 -7.99 12.40 -4.69
N ALA A 75 -6.88 11.81 -4.23
CA ALA A 75 -6.44 10.49 -4.69
C ALA A 75 -7.44 9.37 -4.32
N GLU A 76 -8.26 9.57 -3.30
CA GLU A 76 -9.35 8.67 -2.92
C GLU A 76 -10.50 8.59 -3.94
N GLU A 77 -10.53 9.52 -4.90
CA GLU A 77 -11.48 9.53 -6.02
C GLU A 77 -10.93 8.81 -7.26
N SER A 78 -9.60 8.74 -7.38
CA SER A 78 -8.89 8.13 -8.51
C SER A 78 -8.52 6.68 -8.27
N VAL A 79 -7.97 6.36 -7.10
CA VAL A 79 -7.56 5.00 -6.72
C VAL A 79 -8.79 4.18 -6.35
N HIS A 80 -8.93 3.00 -6.97
CA HIS A 80 -10.00 2.07 -6.60
C HIS A 80 -9.80 1.58 -5.17
N TRP A 81 -10.88 1.47 -4.38
CA TRP A 81 -10.82 0.93 -3.03
C TRP A 81 -12.06 0.11 -2.69
N GLU A 82 -11.88 -0.85 -1.78
CA GLU A 82 -12.91 -1.72 -1.25
C GLU A 82 -12.82 -1.77 0.28
N TYR A 83 -13.89 -2.18 0.94
CA TYR A 83 -13.91 -2.40 2.39
C TYR A 83 -14.35 -3.82 2.72
N TYR A 84 -13.68 -4.42 3.73
CA TYR A 84 -14.03 -5.71 4.32
C TYR A 84 -14.14 -5.61 5.84
N HIS A 85 -15.07 -6.35 6.42
CA HIS A 85 -15.24 -6.36 7.88
C HIS A 85 -14.03 -6.94 8.61
N THR A 86 -13.36 -7.91 8.01
CA THR A 86 -12.13 -8.50 8.55
C THR A 86 -11.06 -8.58 7.48
N THR A 87 -9.79 -8.54 7.91
CA THR A 87 -8.67 -8.70 7.00
C THR A 87 -8.62 -10.10 6.40
N MET A 88 -9.05 -11.12 7.15
CA MET A 88 -9.11 -12.50 6.67
C MET A 88 -10.10 -12.70 5.52
N GLU A 89 -11.25 -11.99 5.51
CA GLU A 89 -12.15 -11.99 4.35
C GLU A 89 -11.47 -11.45 3.10
N ALA A 90 -10.75 -10.33 3.22
CA ALA A 90 -9.99 -9.74 2.13
C ALA A 90 -8.89 -10.68 1.62
N ILE A 91 -8.12 -11.29 2.53
CA ILE A 91 -7.05 -12.25 2.20
C ILE A 91 -7.62 -13.46 1.46
N THR A 92 -8.74 -14.01 1.93
CA THR A 92 -9.38 -15.16 1.28
C THR A 92 -9.78 -14.83 -0.16
N LYS A 93 -10.37 -13.65 -0.38
CA LYS A 93 -10.71 -13.19 -1.73
C LYS A 93 -9.47 -13.00 -2.61
N LEU A 94 -8.44 -12.34 -2.09
CA LEU A 94 -7.21 -12.08 -2.82
C LEU A 94 -6.50 -13.38 -3.25
N LYS A 95 -6.48 -14.40 -2.38
CA LYS A 95 -5.96 -15.73 -2.73
C LYS A 95 -6.76 -16.40 -3.85
N CYS A 96 -8.08 -16.25 -3.85
CA CYS A 96 -8.94 -16.75 -4.95
C CYS A 96 -8.71 -15.97 -6.27
N GLU A 97 -8.15 -14.78 -6.22
CA GLU A 97 -7.79 -13.95 -7.36
C GLU A 97 -6.30 -14.11 -7.77
N ASP A 98 -5.60 -15.11 -7.23
CA ASP A 98 -4.19 -15.44 -7.46
C ASP A 98 -3.18 -14.35 -7.02
N TYR A 99 -3.50 -13.62 -5.94
CA TYR A 99 -2.54 -12.71 -5.31
C TYR A 99 -1.62 -13.45 -4.33
N SER A 100 -0.33 -13.19 -4.41
CA SER A 100 0.64 -13.51 -3.34
C SER A 100 0.47 -12.53 -2.19
N ILE A 101 0.24 -13.04 -0.99
CA ILE A 101 0.03 -12.23 0.21
C ILE A 101 1.37 -11.96 0.87
N CYS A 102 1.72 -10.69 1.01
CA CYS A 102 2.95 -10.24 1.64
C CYS A 102 2.63 -9.37 2.86
N SER A 103 2.84 -9.88 4.06
CA SER A 103 2.76 -9.08 5.29
C SER A 103 4.00 -8.21 5.43
N ILE A 104 3.80 -6.93 5.69
CA ILE A 104 4.90 -5.98 5.92
C ILE A 104 5.08 -5.83 7.42
N GLU A 105 5.99 -6.64 8.00
CA GLU A 105 6.17 -6.76 9.44
C GLU A 105 7.60 -7.22 9.77
N GLN A 106 8.06 -6.96 11.00
CA GLN A 106 9.32 -7.45 11.53
C GLN A 106 9.11 -8.86 12.12
N GLY A 107 9.59 -9.87 11.42
CA GLY A 107 9.41 -11.28 11.81
C GLY A 107 10.72 -12.06 11.84
N HIS A 108 10.75 -13.21 12.55
CA HIS A 108 11.94 -14.06 12.62
C HIS A 108 12.36 -14.63 11.27
N ASP A 109 11.40 -14.92 10.40
CA ASP A 109 11.61 -15.51 9.07
C ASP A 109 11.28 -14.52 7.94
N SER A 110 11.39 -13.20 8.22
CA SER A 110 11.11 -12.17 7.24
C SER A 110 12.23 -12.06 6.20
N VAL A 111 11.82 -11.67 4.99
CA VAL A 111 12.72 -11.31 3.90
C VAL A 111 12.98 -9.81 3.95
N SER A 112 14.25 -9.40 3.92
CA SER A 112 14.57 -7.96 3.80
C SER A 112 14.01 -7.39 2.50
N LEU A 113 13.41 -6.21 2.57
CA LEU A 113 12.89 -5.50 1.40
C LEU A 113 13.96 -5.29 0.31
N GLU A 114 15.22 -5.17 0.68
CA GLU A 114 16.35 -5.04 -0.26
C GLU A 114 16.49 -6.25 -1.18
N ASN A 115 16.07 -7.43 -0.71
CA ASN A 115 16.14 -8.70 -1.43
C ASN A 115 14.79 -9.08 -2.07
N PHE A 116 13.77 -8.25 -1.90
CA PHE A 116 12.45 -8.48 -2.48
C PHE A 116 12.28 -7.70 -3.79
N THR A 117 12.07 -8.44 -4.85
CA THR A 117 11.72 -7.89 -6.17
C THR A 117 10.55 -8.68 -6.73
N PRO A 118 9.40 -8.06 -6.99
CA PRO A 118 8.27 -8.72 -7.62
C PRO A 118 8.62 -9.25 -9.01
N GLU A 119 8.12 -10.43 -9.35
CA GLU A 119 8.21 -10.93 -10.71
C GLU A 119 7.33 -10.10 -11.66
N LYS A 120 7.70 -10.06 -12.94
CA LYS A 120 6.95 -9.29 -13.93
C LYS A 120 5.52 -9.84 -14.07
N GLY A 121 4.55 -8.99 -13.78
CA GLY A 121 3.12 -9.34 -13.86
C GLY A 121 2.59 -10.13 -12.66
N GLN A 122 3.41 -10.38 -11.64
CA GLN A 122 2.97 -11.01 -10.40
C GLN A 122 1.96 -10.12 -9.69
N LYS A 123 0.84 -10.71 -9.30
CA LYS A 123 -0.17 -10.05 -8.44
C LYS A 123 0.25 -10.15 -6.99
N ILE A 124 0.37 -9.01 -6.33
CA ILE A 124 0.85 -8.93 -4.93
C ILE A 124 -0.13 -8.15 -4.08
N ALA A 125 -0.43 -8.67 -2.91
CA ALA A 125 -1.15 -7.97 -1.85
C ALA A 125 -0.19 -7.62 -0.71
N LEU A 126 0.06 -6.34 -0.52
CA LEU A 126 0.90 -5.79 0.55
C LEU A 126 0.02 -5.47 1.76
N VAL A 127 0.17 -6.20 2.85
CA VAL A 127 -0.62 -6.00 4.07
C VAL A 127 0.17 -5.16 5.07
N PHE A 128 -0.40 -4.02 5.44
CA PHE A 128 0.14 -3.10 6.45
C PHE A 128 -0.76 -3.11 7.68
N GLY A 129 -0.18 -3.27 8.83
CA GLY A 129 -0.90 -3.45 10.09
C GLY A 129 -1.19 -2.16 10.86
N ASN A 130 -1.90 -2.34 11.96
CA ASN A 130 -2.21 -1.31 12.94
C ASN A 130 -0.96 -0.63 13.50
N GLU A 131 -1.02 0.67 13.75
CA GLU A 131 0.13 1.49 14.21
C GLU A 131 0.72 1.04 15.56
N VAL A 132 -0.04 0.30 16.35
CA VAL A 132 0.38 -0.16 17.68
C VAL A 132 0.65 -1.67 17.70
N LYS A 133 -0.21 -2.45 17.04
CA LYS A 133 -0.21 -3.92 17.11
C LYS A 133 0.48 -4.57 15.92
N GLY A 134 0.78 -3.81 14.85
CA GLY A 134 1.27 -4.36 13.60
C GLY A 134 0.20 -5.14 12.83
N VAL A 135 0.63 -6.02 11.94
CA VAL A 135 -0.23 -6.97 11.23
C VAL A 135 -0.68 -8.07 12.20
N SER A 136 -1.97 -8.43 12.16
CA SER A 136 -2.49 -9.49 13.03
C SER A 136 -1.81 -10.83 12.76
N GLN A 137 -1.55 -11.62 13.82
CA GLN A 137 -0.79 -12.87 13.70
C GLN A 137 -1.44 -13.85 12.72
N GLU A 138 -2.77 -13.96 12.73
CA GLU A 138 -3.51 -14.82 11.80
C GLU A 138 -3.29 -14.46 10.33
N VAL A 139 -3.07 -13.17 10.04
CA VAL A 139 -2.75 -12.69 8.69
C VAL A 139 -1.31 -13.01 8.33
N VAL A 140 -0.38 -12.82 9.26
CA VAL A 140 1.04 -13.21 9.07
C VAL A 140 1.14 -14.71 8.80
N ASP A 141 0.44 -15.54 9.58
CA ASP A 141 0.43 -17.01 9.43
C ASP A 141 -0.15 -17.47 8.08
N CYS A 142 -1.06 -16.69 7.50
CA CYS A 142 -1.65 -16.94 6.19
C CYS A 142 -0.89 -16.31 5.02
N SER A 143 0.13 -15.50 5.28
CA SER A 143 0.91 -14.82 4.24
C SER A 143 1.88 -15.77 3.56
N ASP A 144 2.10 -15.55 2.26
CA ASP A 144 3.09 -16.28 1.48
C ASP A 144 4.51 -15.79 1.79
N LEU A 145 4.63 -14.50 2.16
CA LEU A 145 5.89 -13.87 2.59
C LEU A 145 5.63 -12.89 3.73
N CYS A 146 6.62 -12.78 4.63
CA CYS A 146 6.76 -11.66 5.55
C CYS A 146 7.96 -10.83 5.09
N ILE A 147 7.75 -9.53 4.85
CA ILE A 147 8.78 -8.64 4.32
C ILE A 147 9.05 -7.55 5.35
N GLU A 148 10.31 -7.34 5.69
CA GLU A 148 10.71 -6.27 6.61
C GLU A 148 11.55 -5.18 5.93
N ILE A 149 11.39 -3.96 6.40
CA ILE A 149 12.31 -2.86 6.10
C ILE A 149 13.36 -2.83 7.20
N PRO A 150 14.65 -3.08 6.92
CA PRO A 150 15.71 -3.02 7.93
C PRO A 150 15.75 -1.64 8.60
N GLN A 151 15.78 -1.62 9.93
CA GLN A 151 15.78 -0.41 10.74
C GLN A 151 16.87 -0.49 11.81
N HIS A 152 17.67 0.56 11.95
CA HIS A 152 18.81 0.63 12.89
C HIS A 152 18.69 1.80 13.89
N GLY A 153 17.52 2.42 13.96
CA GLY A 153 17.25 3.57 14.83
C GLY A 153 16.81 3.17 16.25
N THR A 154 16.41 4.16 17.01
CA THR A 154 15.92 3.97 18.40
C THR A 154 14.42 3.67 18.49
N LYS A 155 13.69 3.81 17.41
CA LYS A 155 12.24 3.54 17.36
C LYS A 155 11.97 2.13 16.87
N HIS A 156 10.87 1.54 17.38
CA HIS A 156 10.51 0.16 17.06
C HIS A 156 9.94 0.00 15.64
N SER A 157 9.37 1.07 15.05
CA SER A 157 8.76 1.01 13.73
C SER A 157 8.79 2.37 13.02
N LEU A 158 8.65 2.34 11.69
CA LEU A 158 8.36 3.50 10.87
C LEU A 158 6.87 3.89 11.00
N ASN A 159 6.55 5.16 10.71
CA ASN A 159 5.18 5.55 10.46
C ASN A 159 4.64 4.71 9.29
N ILE A 160 3.40 4.20 9.40
CA ILE A 160 2.82 3.28 8.42
C ILE A 160 2.74 3.88 7.01
N SER A 161 2.44 5.17 6.86
CA SER A 161 2.39 5.79 5.54
C SER A 161 3.78 5.92 4.90
N CYS A 162 4.83 6.12 5.71
CA CYS A 162 6.21 6.10 5.24
C CYS A 162 6.63 4.69 4.85
N CYS A 163 6.31 3.69 5.68
CA CYS A 163 6.55 2.28 5.40
C CYS A 163 5.88 1.88 4.07
N ALA A 164 4.59 2.18 3.91
CA ALA A 164 3.85 1.89 2.70
C ALA A 164 4.46 2.57 1.45
N ALA A 165 4.91 3.81 1.57
CA ALA A 165 5.55 4.52 0.47
C ALA A 165 6.86 3.85 0.02
N ILE A 166 7.68 3.39 0.95
CA ILE A 166 8.94 2.69 0.66
C ILE A 166 8.66 1.37 -0.07
N VAL A 167 7.72 0.57 0.44
CA VAL A 167 7.40 -0.75 -0.16
C VAL A 167 6.72 -0.59 -1.53
N MET A 168 5.77 0.32 -1.67
CA MET A 168 5.14 0.61 -2.96
C MET A 168 6.15 1.13 -3.99
N TRP A 169 7.12 1.97 -3.58
CA TRP A 169 8.20 2.41 -4.44
C TRP A 169 9.09 1.24 -4.90
N ASN A 170 9.42 0.32 -4.01
CA ASN A 170 10.22 -0.87 -4.36
C ASN A 170 9.51 -1.69 -5.46
N CYS A 171 8.19 -1.95 -5.31
CA CYS A 171 7.41 -2.66 -6.32
C CYS A 171 7.34 -1.90 -7.64
N PHE A 172 7.18 -0.57 -7.60
CA PHE A 172 7.12 0.27 -8.79
C PHE A 172 8.46 0.35 -9.53
N ALA A 173 9.57 0.46 -8.79
CA ALA A 173 10.91 0.52 -9.35
C ALA A 173 11.31 -0.81 -10.01
N GLY A 174 10.98 -1.95 -9.37
CA GLY A 174 11.25 -3.27 -9.88
C GLY A 174 10.53 -3.61 -11.19
N LYS A 175 9.36 -3.00 -11.46
CA LYS A 175 8.66 -3.16 -12.75
C LYS A 175 9.46 -2.60 -13.94
N ASN A 176 10.30 -1.61 -13.71
CA ASN A 176 11.04 -0.88 -14.74
C ASN A 176 12.49 -1.38 -14.92
N SER A 177 12.87 -2.40 -14.20
CA SER A 177 14.17 -3.08 -14.29
C SER A 177 14.03 -4.39 -15.06
#